data_2839011b36ab267b8daaffbb5d6dce2f
#
_entry.id   2839011b36ab267b8daaffbb5d6dce2f
#
_cell.length_a   1.000
_cell.length_b   1.000
_cell.length_c   1.000
_cell.angle_alpha   90.00
_cell.angle_beta   90.00
_cell.angle_gamma   90.00
#
_symmetry.space_group_name_H-M   'P 1'
#
loop_
_entity.id
_entity.type
_entity.pdbx_description
1 polymer ?
#
loop_
_entity_poly.entity_id
_entity_poly.type
_entity_poly.pdbx_seq_one_letter_code
_entity_poly.pdbx_strand_id
1 'polypeptide(L)'
;KLGIMPAPGPIGGTTPSTGAFTTLSATTGAAVGGATAGTGGLAFPATAVAVADANTLDDYEEGVWTPVFSDGTNNATMTGGAARQGAYTKIGRKVTVTAYPTASSLGSCTGAMRITGLPFTAASGTQFTAAGAISFAAGFSITAGVSITCLVANATTYMSMYVYSATGGTTALQASNMTAASECIVTATYFV
;
A
#
# COMPACT_ATOMS: atom_id res chain seq x y z
N LYS A 1 -36.78 -48.94 8.07
CA LYS A 1 -35.35 -48.80 7.70
C LYS A 1 -35.13 -47.34 7.33
N LEU A 2 -34.46 -46.60 8.23
CA LEU A 2 -33.94 -45.30 7.87
C LEU A 2 -32.84 -45.53 6.83
N GLY A 3 -33.09 -45.15 5.56
CA GLY A 3 -32.09 -45.20 4.53
C GLY A 3 -30.95 -44.24 4.89
N ILE A 4 -29.75 -44.79 5.08
CA ILE A 4 -28.54 -43.97 5.16
C ILE A 4 -28.42 -43.31 3.79
N MET A 5 -28.67 -42.00 3.73
CA MET A 5 -28.35 -41.26 2.51
C MET A 5 -26.84 -41.41 2.27
N PRO A 6 -26.42 -41.79 1.07
CA PRO A 6 -25.01 -41.81 0.77
C PRO A 6 -24.45 -40.41 1.03
N ALA A 7 -23.26 -40.35 1.62
CA ALA A 7 -22.57 -39.07 1.82
C ALA A 7 -22.62 -38.31 0.49
N PRO A 8 -23.10 -37.06 0.48
CA PRO A 8 -23.11 -36.28 -0.75
C PRO A 8 -21.67 -36.22 -1.27
N GLY A 9 -21.49 -36.56 -2.53
CA GLY A 9 -20.20 -36.37 -3.21
C GLY A 9 -19.77 -34.92 -3.15
N PRO A 10 -18.51 -34.62 -3.51
CA PRO A 10 -18.03 -33.24 -3.52
C PRO A 10 -18.96 -32.37 -4.37
N ILE A 11 -19.49 -31.29 -3.77
CA ILE A 11 -20.30 -30.32 -4.48
C ILE A 11 -19.41 -29.65 -5.53
N GLY A 12 -19.75 -29.75 -6.81
CA GLY A 12 -18.95 -29.19 -7.88
C GLY A 12 -17.84 -30.11 -8.41
N GLY A 13 -17.99 -31.43 -8.32
CA GLY A 13 -17.07 -32.40 -8.89
C GLY A 13 -16.64 -32.09 -10.33
N THR A 14 -16.86 -32.99 -11.28
CA THR A 14 -16.46 -32.77 -12.69
C THR A 14 -17.38 -31.81 -13.47
N THR A 15 -18.59 -31.54 -12.96
CA THR A 15 -19.53 -30.60 -13.56
C THR A 15 -19.85 -29.49 -12.55
N PRO A 16 -19.44 -28.23 -12.80
CA PRO A 16 -19.80 -27.12 -11.91
C PRO A 16 -21.31 -26.97 -11.79
N SER A 17 -21.82 -26.95 -10.57
CA SER A 17 -23.23 -26.70 -10.29
C SER A 17 -23.34 -25.60 -9.22
N THR A 18 -24.47 -24.84 -9.26
CA THR A 18 -24.77 -23.88 -8.22
C THR A 18 -25.18 -24.59 -6.94
N GLY A 19 -24.51 -24.29 -5.83
CA GLY A 19 -24.91 -24.67 -4.48
C GLY A 19 -25.47 -23.46 -3.74
N ALA A 20 -26.68 -23.59 -3.15
CA ALA A 20 -27.19 -22.59 -2.23
C ALA A 20 -26.95 -23.06 -0.80
N PHE A 21 -26.21 -22.26 -0.03
CA PHE A 21 -25.90 -22.54 1.36
C PHE A 21 -26.46 -21.46 2.27
N THR A 22 -27.09 -21.84 3.34
CA THR A 22 -27.45 -20.91 4.43
C THR A 22 -26.24 -20.58 5.31
N THR A 23 -25.27 -21.53 5.36
CA THR A 23 -23.99 -21.37 6.08
C THR A 23 -22.92 -22.15 5.33
N LEU A 24 -21.77 -21.55 5.08
CA LEU A 24 -20.56 -22.22 4.64
C LEU A 24 -19.61 -22.34 5.84
N SER A 25 -19.27 -23.57 6.24
CA SER A 25 -18.25 -23.84 7.25
C SER A 25 -17.07 -24.55 6.60
N ALA A 26 -15.89 -23.94 6.69
CA ALA A 26 -14.63 -24.51 6.20
C ALA A 26 -13.67 -24.69 7.38
N THR A 27 -13.15 -25.91 7.60
CA THR A 27 -12.26 -26.24 8.73
C THR A 27 -10.80 -25.85 8.46
N THR A 28 -10.41 -25.67 7.20
CA THR A 28 -9.02 -25.37 6.81
C THR A 28 -8.86 -24.08 6.04
N GLY A 29 -9.92 -23.57 5.46
CA GLY A 29 -9.91 -22.33 4.67
C GLY A 29 -10.85 -22.42 3.47
N ALA A 30 -11.22 -21.27 2.93
CA ALA A 30 -12.02 -21.13 1.73
C ALA A 30 -11.20 -20.43 0.64
N ALA A 31 -11.47 -20.74 -0.63
CA ALA A 31 -10.84 -20.07 -1.76
C ALA A 31 -11.93 -19.60 -2.72
N VAL A 32 -11.73 -18.42 -3.30
CA VAL A 32 -12.63 -17.84 -4.31
C VAL A 32 -11.86 -17.52 -5.58
N GLY A 33 -12.55 -17.51 -6.71
CA GLY A 33 -11.95 -17.11 -7.98
C GLY A 33 -10.76 -17.93 -8.45
N GLY A 34 -10.70 -19.22 -8.13
CA GLY A 34 -9.58 -20.10 -8.52
C GLY A 34 -8.33 -20.00 -7.64
N ALA A 35 -8.38 -19.26 -6.53
CA ALA A 35 -7.28 -19.26 -5.57
C ALA A 35 -7.11 -20.61 -4.90
N THR A 36 -5.89 -20.92 -4.43
CA THR A 36 -5.63 -22.11 -3.61
C THR A 36 -5.83 -21.75 -2.15
N ALA A 37 -6.76 -22.45 -1.47
CA ALA A 37 -6.99 -22.25 -0.05
C ALA A 37 -5.75 -22.69 0.77
N GLY A 38 -5.29 -21.82 1.65
CA GLY A 38 -4.28 -22.16 2.65
C GLY A 38 -4.89 -22.79 3.90
N THR A 39 -4.09 -22.92 4.95
CA THR A 39 -4.54 -23.44 6.24
C THR A 39 -5.18 -22.31 7.04
N GLY A 40 -6.50 -22.16 6.92
CA GLY A 40 -7.28 -21.09 7.54
C GLY A 40 -7.42 -19.84 6.65
N GLY A 41 -8.46 -19.08 6.91
CA GLY A 41 -8.75 -17.82 6.19
C GLY A 41 -9.49 -17.98 4.86
N LEU A 42 -9.70 -16.85 4.20
CA LEU A 42 -10.29 -16.76 2.86
C LEU A 42 -9.19 -16.38 1.86
N ALA A 43 -8.93 -17.25 0.89
CA ALA A 43 -7.93 -17.00 -0.15
C ALA A 43 -8.56 -16.30 -1.35
N PHE A 44 -7.93 -15.23 -1.83
CA PHE A 44 -8.23 -14.53 -3.07
C PHE A 44 -7.21 -14.93 -4.16
N PRO A 45 -7.53 -14.77 -5.45
CA PRO A 45 -6.58 -15.01 -6.53
C PRO A 45 -5.33 -14.12 -6.38
N ALA A 46 -4.16 -14.64 -6.75
CA ALA A 46 -2.90 -13.86 -6.75
C ALA A 46 -2.92 -12.67 -7.73
N THR A 47 -3.78 -12.72 -8.72
CA THR A 47 -4.06 -11.58 -9.62
C THR A 47 -5.50 -11.14 -9.37
N ALA A 48 -5.69 -9.86 -9.06
CA ALA A 48 -7.01 -9.28 -8.85
C ALA A 48 -7.92 -9.49 -10.07
N VAL A 49 -9.14 -9.95 -9.84
CA VAL A 49 -10.18 -10.05 -10.86
C VAL A 49 -11.20 -8.95 -10.58
N ALA A 50 -11.00 -7.80 -11.22
CA ALA A 50 -11.86 -6.63 -11.01
C ALA A 50 -13.32 -6.93 -11.35
N VAL A 51 -14.23 -6.61 -10.44
CA VAL A 51 -15.66 -6.77 -10.57
C VAL A 51 -16.33 -5.39 -10.57
N ALA A 52 -17.28 -5.18 -11.47
CA ALA A 52 -18.02 -3.91 -11.58
C ALA A 52 -19.04 -3.70 -10.44
N ASP A 53 -19.39 -4.75 -9.70
CA ASP A 53 -20.34 -4.67 -8.58
C ASP A 53 -19.68 -4.01 -7.36
N ALA A 54 -20.23 -2.86 -6.96
CA ALA A 54 -19.74 -2.07 -5.83
C ALA A 54 -19.81 -2.75 -4.46
N ASN A 55 -20.58 -3.84 -4.33
CA ASN A 55 -20.75 -4.61 -3.10
C ASN A 55 -19.88 -5.87 -3.03
N THR A 56 -19.04 -6.10 -4.03
CA THR A 56 -18.14 -7.26 -4.09
C THR A 56 -16.74 -6.90 -3.64
N LEU A 57 -16.22 -7.62 -2.65
CA LEU A 57 -14.80 -7.59 -2.30
C LEU A 57 -14.05 -8.52 -3.26
N ASP A 58 -13.31 -7.96 -4.20
CA ASP A 58 -12.69 -8.65 -5.32
C ASP A 58 -11.17 -8.83 -5.19
N ASP A 59 -10.54 -8.22 -4.16
CA ASP A 59 -9.10 -8.31 -3.98
C ASP A 59 -8.68 -8.11 -2.51
N TYR A 60 -7.69 -8.90 -2.09
CA TYR A 60 -6.95 -8.73 -0.84
C TYR A 60 -5.49 -9.11 -1.08
N GLU A 61 -4.58 -8.23 -0.72
CA GLU A 61 -3.15 -8.45 -0.88
C GLU A 61 -2.37 -7.77 0.26
N GLU A 62 -1.36 -8.46 0.76
CA GLU A 62 -0.38 -7.93 1.70
C GLU A 62 1.03 -8.12 1.12
N GLY A 63 1.91 -7.20 1.42
CA GLY A 63 3.28 -7.30 0.96
C GLY A 63 4.20 -6.23 1.50
N VAL A 64 5.38 -6.19 0.92
CA VAL A 64 6.41 -5.20 1.22
C VAL A 64 6.73 -4.36 -0.01
N TRP A 65 7.22 -3.14 0.23
CA TRP A 65 7.66 -2.23 -0.80
C TRP A 65 8.96 -1.55 -0.40
N THR A 66 9.68 -1.00 -1.36
CA THR A 66 10.99 -0.38 -1.11
C THR A 66 10.87 1.14 -1.25
N PRO A 67 10.75 1.88 -0.14
CA PRO A 67 10.72 3.34 -0.17
C PRO A 67 12.11 3.90 -0.50
N VAL A 68 12.18 4.87 -1.41
CA VAL A 68 13.41 5.55 -1.78
C VAL A 68 13.16 7.06 -1.80
N PHE A 69 13.99 7.84 -1.12
CA PHE A 69 14.01 9.29 -1.28
C PHE A 69 14.56 9.65 -2.66
N SER A 70 13.87 10.51 -3.37
CA SER A 70 14.20 10.92 -4.73
C SER A 70 13.77 12.36 -4.99
N ASP A 71 14.48 13.08 -5.86
CA ASP A 71 14.01 14.35 -6.41
C ASP A 71 13.23 14.20 -7.72
N GLY A 72 13.04 12.93 -8.16
CA GLY A 72 12.36 12.57 -9.40
C GLY A 72 13.28 12.39 -10.59
N THR A 73 14.51 12.82 -10.48
CA THR A 73 15.59 12.59 -11.47
C THR A 73 16.66 11.67 -10.88
N ASN A 74 17.02 11.92 -9.62
CA ASN A 74 18.04 11.18 -8.89
C ASN A 74 17.43 10.51 -7.66
N ASN A 75 18.00 9.38 -7.27
CA ASN A 75 17.64 8.66 -6.05
C ASN A 75 18.73 8.84 -5.00
N ALA A 76 18.31 9.01 -3.76
CA ALA A 76 19.20 8.92 -2.61
C ALA A 76 19.68 7.47 -2.42
N THR A 77 20.86 7.30 -1.83
CA THR A 77 21.31 6.00 -1.34
C THR A 77 20.63 5.74 0.00
N MET A 78 19.88 4.64 0.08
CA MET A 78 19.16 4.26 1.27
C MET A 78 19.99 3.30 2.13
N THR A 79 19.77 3.30 3.43
CA THR A 79 20.39 2.36 4.36
C THR A 79 19.34 1.47 5.02
N GLY A 80 19.81 0.39 5.67
CA GLY A 80 18.96 -0.53 6.43
C GLY A 80 18.38 -1.70 5.63
N GLY A 81 18.53 -1.74 4.30
CA GLY A 81 18.11 -2.87 3.46
C GLY A 81 16.68 -3.33 3.75
N ALA A 82 16.47 -4.63 3.92
CA ALA A 82 15.16 -5.22 4.20
C ALA A 82 14.52 -4.73 5.51
N ALA A 83 15.31 -4.31 6.51
CA ALA A 83 14.80 -3.76 7.78
C ALA A 83 14.13 -2.38 7.62
N ARG A 84 14.33 -1.72 6.48
CA ARG A 84 13.73 -0.42 6.14
C ARG A 84 12.73 -0.51 5.00
N GLN A 85 12.34 -1.72 4.59
CA GLN A 85 11.22 -1.91 3.68
C GLN A 85 9.93 -1.42 4.35
N GLY A 86 9.02 -0.92 3.52
CA GLY A 86 7.66 -0.64 3.93
C GLY A 86 6.78 -1.87 3.81
N ALA A 87 5.68 -1.87 4.52
CA ALA A 87 4.60 -2.84 4.40
C ALA A 87 3.38 -2.19 3.76
N TYR A 88 2.56 -3.00 3.11
CA TYR A 88 1.26 -2.56 2.62
C TYR A 88 0.18 -3.62 2.83
N THR A 89 -1.05 -3.15 2.90
CA THR A 89 -2.27 -3.97 2.79
C THR A 89 -3.18 -3.32 1.76
N LYS A 90 -3.66 -4.13 0.82
CA LYS A 90 -4.65 -3.74 -0.19
C LYS A 90 -5.95 -4.49 0.06
N ILE A 91 -7.06 -3.78 0.08
CA ILE A 91 -8.42 -4.35 0.22
C ILE A 91 -9.29 -3.71 -0.87
N GLY A 92 -9.66 -4.49 -1.87
CA GLY A 92 -10.27 -3.98 -3.08
C GLY A 92 -9.39 -2.88 -3.70
N ARG A 93 -9.93 -1.69 -3.86
CA ARG A 93 -9.22 -0.53 -4.42
C ARG A 93 -8.41 0.28 -3.39
N LYS A 94 -8.51 -0.01 -2.11
CA LYS A 94 -7.89 0.76 -1.04
C LYS A 94 -6.55 0.15 -0.65
N VAL A 95 -5.47 0.94 -0.73
CA VAL A 95 -4.12 0.57 -0.32
C VAL A 95 -3.71 1.40 0.89
N THR A 96 -3.25 0.74 1.93
CA THR A 96 -2.61 1.39 3.08
C THR A 96 -1.15 0.99 3.09
N VAL A 97 -0.26 1.98 3.18
CA VAL A 97 1.19 1.78 3.24
C VAL A 97 1.77 2.38 4.51
N THR A 98 2.83 1.76 5.02
CA THR A 98 3.68 2.31 6.07
C THR A 98 5.14 2.03 5.74
N ALA A 99 6.06 2.94 6.14
CA ALA A 99 7.48 2.74 5.92
C ALA A 99 8.34 3.59 6.86
N TYR A 100 9.62 3.22 6.97
CA TYR A 100 10.64 3.96 7.70
C TYR A 100 11.91 4.13 6.83
N PRO A 101 11.82 4.92 5.73
CA PRO A 101 12.98 5.18 4.89
C PRO A 101 14.08 5.95 5.65
N THR A 102 15.32 5.52 5.47
CA THR A 102 16.52 6.17 6.03
C THR A 102 17.55 6.32 4.92
N ALA A 103 18.01 7.54 4.67
CA ALA A 103 19.09 7.80 3.72
C ALA A 103 20.47 7.58 4.38
N SER A 104 21.44 7.18 3.57
CA SER A 104 22.88 7.24 3.91
C SER A 104 23.63 8.26 3.05
N SER A 105 23.03 8.69 1.94
CA SER A 105 23.53 9.78 1.10
C SER A 105 22.38 10.30 0.23
N LEU A 106 22.34 11.61 0.03
CA LEU A 106 21.39 12.21 -0.92
C LEU A 106 21.90 12.11 -2.38
N GLY A 107 23.17 11.71 -2.58
CA GLY A 107 23.75 11.61 -3.92
C GLY A 107 23.67 12.94 -4.67
N SER A 108 23.09 12.90 -5.86
CA SER A 108 22.90 14.06 -6.74
C SER A 108 21.50 14.69 -6.62
N CYS A 109 20.71 14.36 -5.61
CA CYS A 109 19.39 14.97 -5.39
C CYS A 109 19.55 16.47 -5.09
N THR A 110 18.86 17.32 -5.83
CA THR A 110 18.89 18.79 -5.67
C THR A 110 17.52 19.44 -5.68
N GLY A 111 16.50 18.73 -6.14
CA GLY A 111 15.13 19.24 -6.35
C GLY A 111 14.15 18.93 -5.21
N ALA A 112 12.87 19.05 -5.55
CA ALA A 112 11.76 18.73 -4.67
C ALA A 112 11.72 17.25 -4.35
N MET A 113 11.70 16.91 -3.07
CA MET A 113 11.82 15.54 -2.59
C MET A 113 10.49 14.81 -2.54
N ARG A 114 10.59 13.50 -2.79
CA ARG A 114 9.48 12.55 -2.73
C ARG A 114 9.97 11.20 -2.19
N ILE A 115 9.04 10.37 -1.78
CA ILE A 115 9.29 8.96 -1.45
C ILE A 115 8.69 8.14 -2.59
N THR A 116 9.53 7.48 -3.37
CA THR A 116 9.16 6.65 -4.52
C THR A 116 9.00 5.19 -4.12
N GLY A 117 8.49 4.37 -5.04
CA GLY A 117 8.39 2.92 -4.89
C GLY A 117 7.07 2.44 -4.29
N LEU A 118 6.01 3.28 -4.29
CA LEU A 118 4.68 2.79 -3.88
C LEU A 118 4.31 1.52 -4.65
N PRO A 119 3.69 0.53 -3.98
CA PRO A 119 3.42 -0.79 -4.57
C PRO A 119 2.45 -0.73 -5.76
N PHE A 120 1.56 0.25 -5.77
CA PHE A 120 0.55 0.42 -6.82
C PHE A 120 0.47 1.89 -7.24
N THR A 121 0.12 2.11 -8.52
CA THR A 121 -0.16 3.45 -9.03
C THR A 121 -1.47 3.97 -8.44
N ALA A 122 -1.45 5.17 -7.88
CA ALA A 122 -2.66 5.80 -7.37
C ALA A 122 -3.67 6.04 -8.50
N ALA A 123 -4.96 5.91 -8.22
CA ALA A 123 -6.04 6.11 -9.18
C ALA A 123 -5.97 7.51 -9.82
N SER A 124 -6.38 7.62 -11.08
CA SER A 124 -6.45 8.89 -11.80
C SER A 124 -7.66 9.70 -11.34
N GLY A 125 -7.51 11.03 -11.34
CA GLY A 125 -8.56 11.97 -10.92
C GLY A 125 -8.20 12.68 -9.63
N THR A 126 -8.48 13.99 -9.55
CA THR A 126 -8.09 14.84 -8.41
C THR A 126 -8.71 14.42 -7.09
N GLN A 127 -9.88 13.78 -7.13
CA GLN A 127 -10.56 13.21 -5.96
C GLN A 127 -9.78 12.06 -5.30
N PHE A 128 -8.79 11.48 -5.98
CA PHE A 128 -7.95 10.39 -5.47
C PHE A 128 -6.59 10.86 -4.96
N THR A 129 -6.35 12.17 -4.92
CA THR A 129 -5.18 12.72 -4.21
C THR A 129 -5.36 12.43 -2.72
N ALA A 130 -4.41 11.72 -2.14
CA ALA A 130 -4.52 11.22 -0.77
C ALA A 130 -3.50 11.89 0.16
N ALA A 131 -3.94 12.24 1.36
CA ALA A 131 -3.04 12.72 2.40
C ALA A 131 -2.18 11.57 2.93
N GLY A 132 -0.92 11.86 3.21
CA GLY A 132 -0.05 11.03 4.01
C GLY A 132 0.31 11.71 5.31
N ALA A 133 0.79 10.94 6.27
CA ALA A 133 1.27 11.45 7.54
C ALA A 133 2.76 11.10 7.72
N ILE A 134 3.53 12.05 8.24
CA ILE A 134 4.88 11.84 8.73
C ILE A 134 4.84 12.11 10.22
N SER A 135 5.02 11.05 11.03
CA SER A 135 4.90 11.11 12.48
C SER A 135 6.24 11.31 13.20
N PHE A 136 7.33 10.93 12.55
CA PHE A 136 8.70 11.10 13.02
C PHE A 136 9.57 11.53 11.85
N ALA A 137 10.48 12.45 12.07
CA ALA A 137 11.46 12.88 11.08
C ALA A 137 12.75 13.33 11.79
N ALA A 138 13.89 12.82 11.35
CA ALA A 138 15.21 13.21 11.84
C ALA A 138 16.16 13.50 10.67
N GLY A 139 17.18 14.32 10.89
CA GLY A 139 18.11 14.70 9.83
C GLY A 139 17.56 15.70 8.83
N PHE A 140 16.45 16.37 9.14
CA PHE A 140 15.88 17.43 8.29
C PHE A 140 16.28 18.81 8.85
N SER A 141 16.74 19.70 7.95
CA SER A 141 17.03 21.09 8.24
C SER A 141 15.86 21.95 7.81
N ILE A 142 14.88 22.08 8.70
CA ILE A 142 13.67 22.89 8.49
C ILE A 142 13.58 23.99 9.53
N THR A 143 12.91 25.09 9.21
CA THR A 143 12.72 26.21 10.14
C THR A 143 11.84 25.81 11.32
N ALA A 144 12.14 26.29 12.52
CA ALA A 144 11.31 26.06 13.70
C ALA A 144 9.85 26.50 13.46
N GLY A 145 8.89 25.70 13.93
CA GLY A 145 7.46 25.91 13.72
C GLY A 145 6.91 25.44 12.38
N VAL A 146 7.73 24.79 11.57
CA VAL A 146 7.35 24.15 10.31
C VAL A 146 7.20 22.66 10.50
N SER A 147 6.21 22.03 9.88
CA SER A 147 5.97 20.60 9.89
C SER A 147 6.30 19.99 8.52
N ILE A 148 6.76 18.75 8.52
CA ILE A 148 6.87 17.95 7.29
C ILE A 148 5.58 17.17 7.10
N THR A 149 5.07 17.14 5.88
CA THR A 149 3.90 16.38 5.49
C THR A 149 4.14 15.71 4.13
N CYS A 150 3.24 14.82 3.72
CA CYS A 150 3.30 14.24 2.39
C CYS A 150 1.90 14.02 1.82
N LEU A 151 1.83 13.84 0.52
CA LEU A 151 0.62 13.41 -0.18
C LEU A 151 0.95 12.43 -1.31
N VAL A 152 0.04 11.54 -1.60
CA VAL A 152 0.04 10.71 -2.82
C VAL A 152 -0.77 11.47 -3.87
N ALA A 153 -0.11 11.97 -4.91
CA ALA A 153 -0.81 12.57 -6.03
C ALA A 153 -1.49 11.51 -6.89
N ASN A 154 -2.61 11.86 -7.52
CA ASN A 154 -3.30 10.97 -8.46
C ASN A 154 -2.39 10.55 -9.61
N ALA A 155 -2.58 9.34 -10.11
CA ALA A 155 -1.83 8.71 -11.20
C ALA A 155 -0.30 8.63 -10.96
N THR A 156 0.15 8.56 -9.69
CA THR A 156 1.57 8.46 -9.35
C THR A 156 1.90 7.21 -8.54
N THR A 157 3.20 6.86 -8.49
CA THR A 157 3.76 5.78 -7.67
C THR A 157 4.69 6.32 -6.59
N TYR A 158 4.44 7.55 -6.13
CA TYR A 158 5.25 8.20 -5.11
C TYR A 158 4.42 9.12 -4.21
N MET A 159 4.98 9.43 -3.06
CA MET A 159 4.49 10.45 -2.14
C MET A 159 5.35 11.70 -2.27
N SER A 160 4.76 12.83 -2.65
CA SER A 160 5.43 14.13 -2.63
C SER A 160 5.58 14.62 -1.19
N MET A 161 6.76 15.14 -0.84
CA MET A 161 7.04 15.67 0.48
C MET A 161 6.91 17.20 0.50
N TYR A 162 6.34 17.72 1.54
CA TYR A 162 6.10 19.15 1.71
C TYR A 162 6.50 19.62 3.10
N VAL A 163 6.80 20.89 3.20
CA VAL A 163 6.85 21.62 4.47
C VAL A 163 5.61 22.52 4.56
N TYR A 164 5.00 22.52 5.73
CA TYR A 164 3.83 23.34 6.04
C TYR A 164 4.17 24.35 7.11
N SER A 165 3.88 25.61 6.86
CA SER A 165 4.01 26.72 7.81
C SER A 165 2.71 27.52 7.93
N ALA A 166 2.50 28.10 9.11
CA ALA A 166 1.31 28.90 9.39
C ALA A 166 1.20 30.17 8.50
N THR A 167 2.33 30.69 8.03
CA THR A 167 2.39 31.93 7.24
C THR A 167 2.53 31.70 5.74
N GLY A 168 3.22 30.64 5.33
CA GLY A 168 3.53 30.39 3.91
C GLY A 168 2.70 29.28 3.28
N GLY A 169 1.85 28.59 4.07
CA GLY A 169 1.13 27.41 3.59
C GLY A 169 2.07 26.24 3.29
N THR A 170 1.80 25.50 2.22
CA THR A 170 2.52 24.28 1.83
C THR A 170 3.48 24.58 0.69
N THR A 171 4.76 24.23 0.87
CA THR A 171 5.81 24.30 -0.15
C THR A 171 6.51 22.97 -0.26
N ALA A 172 7.05 22.62 -1.45
CA ALA A 172 7.75 21.37 -1.65
C ALA A 172 9.01 21.30 -0.78
N LEU A 173 9.20 20.19 -0.05
CA LEU A 173 10.44 19.91 0.67
C LEU A 173 11.57 19.75 -0.36
N GLN A 174 12.65 20.49 -0.20
CA GLN A 174 13.80 20.45 -1.11
C GLN A 174 14.90 19.52 -0.56
N ALA A 175 15.74 19.00 -1.43
CA ALA A 175 16.92 18.23 -1.03
C ALA A 175 17.84 19.01 -0.08
N SER A 176 17.90 20.34 -0.22
CA SER A 176 18.62 21.23 0.70
C SER A 176 18.07 21.26 2.13
N ASN A 177 16.83 20.79 2.33
CA ASN A 177 16.24 20.61 3.66
C ASN A 177 16.55 19.24 4.29
N MET A 178 17.32 18.39 3.61
CA MET A 178 17.67 17.05 4.06
C MET A 178 19.17 16.93 4.27
N THR A 179 19.55 16.00 5.15
CA THR A 179 20.94 15.57 5.33
C THR A 179 21.14 14.14 4.83
N ALA A 180 22.38 13.68 4.75
CA ALA A 180 22.68 12.30 4.39
C ALA A 180 22.04 11.26 5.34
N ALA A 181 21.72 11.65 6.59
CA ALA A 181 21.11 10.78 7.59
C ALA A 181 19.62 11.06 7.78
N SER A 182 18.93 11.65 6.79
CA SER A 182 17.50 11.90 6.89
C SER A 182 16.70 10.62 6.95
N GLU A 183 15.78 10.56 7.91
CA GLU A 183 14.86 9.44 8.09
C GLU A 183 13.51 9.90 8.58
N CYS A 184 12.45 9.17 8.22
CA CYS A 184 11.10 9.48 8.69
C CYS A 184 10.22 8.23 8.77
N ILE A 185 9.22 8.27 9.65
CA ILE A 185 8.13 7.29 9.64
C ILE A 185 6.97 7.89 8.86
N VAL A 186 6.55 7.19 7.82
CA VAL A 186 5.49 7.65 6.92
C VAL A 186 4.38 6.62 6.79
N THR A 187 3.16 7.09 6.70
CA THR A 187 1.98 6.29 6.33
C THR A 187 1.10 7.04 5.37
N ALA A 188 0.42 6.32 4.50
CA ALA A 188 -0.61 6.88 3.63
C ALA A 188 -1.67 5.81 3.31
N THR A 189 -2.88 6.27 3.02
CA THR A 189 -3.94 5.44 2.45
C THR A 189 -4.42 6.10 1.17
N TYR A 190 -4.41 5.33 0.07
CA TYR A 190 -4.80 5.83 -1.25
C TYR A 190 -5.61 4.78 -2.01
N PHE A 191 -6.21 5.19 -3.12
CA PHE A 191 -6.99 4.31 -4.01
C PHE A 191 -6.22 4.00 -5.30
N VAL A 192 -6.48 2.82 -5.86
CA VAL A 192 -5.93 2.31 -7.11
C VAL A 192 -7.04 1.95 -8.11
#